data_dd42977f4eb75c2bc3806b502f43c320
#
_entry.id   dd42977f4eb75c2bc3806b502f43c320
#
_cell.length_a   1.000
_cell.length_b   1.000
_cell.length_c   1.000
_cell.angle_alpha   90.00
_cell.angle_beta   90.00
_cell.angle_gamma   90.00
#
_symmetry.space_group_name_H-M   'P 1'
#
loop_
_entity.id
_entity.type
_entity.pdbx_description
1 polymer ?
#
loop_
_entity_poly.entity_id
_entity_poly.type
_entity_poly.pdbx_seq_one_letter_code
_entity_poly.pdbx_strand_id
1 'polypeptide(L)'
;MQTAEFVEHGASIADRLTTTQAAPPWWLVLATAAAALILVGYSPLWRVTRNVVTIAHEGGHALTALLTGRRLNSITLHSDTSGLTVSSGKPYGLGMILTAMAGYPSPPLLGLGFAALLGANRITLMLWTAIALLAAVLIKVRNVYGLLTVFGLGAIVFAVSWFGTDTVQAGFAYLGAWFLLLAGTRPVIELQRGRVRRWNMPQGADSDADQLARLTHLPGLLWVFVFGAVAVAALVGGALLLSEAAGVCIPNVSDATCTAPALSGR
;
A
#
# COMPACT_ATOMS: atom_id res chain seq x y z
N MET A 1 -11.33 -3.62 -36.98
CA MET A 1 -10.90 -2.31 -36.45
C MET A 1 -10.64 -2.36 -34.95
N GLN A 2 -11.59 -2.74 -34.11
CA GLN A 2 -11.40 -2.82 -32.62
C GLN A 2 -10.28 -3.76 -32.15
N THR A 3 -10.09 -4.91 -32.79
CA THR A 3 -9.03 -5.87 -32.39
C THR A 3 -7.62 -5.36 -32.69
N ALA A 4 -7.43 -4.62 -33.79
CA ALA A 4 -6.13 -4.03 -34.12
C ALA A 4 -5.78 -2.89 -33.17
N GLU A 5 -6.73 -2.04 -32.84
CA GLU A 5 -6.56 -0.94 -31.89
C GLU A 5 -6.23 -1.46 -30.46
N PHE A 6 -6.88 -2.55 -30.04
CA PHE A 6 -6.60 -3.20 -28.75
C PHE A 6 -5.18 -3.80 -28.70
N VAL A 7 -4.73 -4.43 -29.78
CA VAL A 7 -3.39 -5.01 -29.89
C VAL A 7 -2.32 -3.93 -29.91
N GLU A 8 -2.54 -2.83 -30.64
CA GLU A 8 -1.63 -1.70 -30.69
C GLU A 8 -1.51 -1.02 -29.31
N HIS A 9 -2.63 -0.85 -28.60
CA HIS A 9 -2.64 -0.30 -27.24
C HIS A 9 -1.93 -1.22 -26.24
N GLY A 10 -2.13 -2.52 -26.35
CA GLY A 10 -1.42 -3.51 -25.53
C GLY A 10 0.09 -3.53 -25.77
N ALA A 11 0.54 -3.40 -27.03
CA ALA A 11 1.95 -3.27 -27.37
C ALA A 11 2.57 -1.99 -26.78
N SER A 12 1.84 -0.86 -26.85
CA SER A 12 2.25 0.41 -26.25
C SER A 12 2.41 0.30 -24.72
N ILE A 13 1.50 -0.42 -24.02
CA ILE A 13 1.63 -0.64 -22.57
C ILE A 13 2.83 -1.52 -22.27
N ALA A 14 3.08 -2.59 -23.01
CA ALA A 14 4.23 -3.47 -22.81
C ALA A 14 5.56 -2.71 -22.94
N ASP A 15 5.65 -1.80 -23.89
CA ASP A 15 6.81 -0.91 -24.04
C ASP A 15 6.95 0.03 -22.83
N ARG A 16 5.86 0.63 -22.36
CA ARG A 16 5.82 1.53 -21.20
C ARG A 16 6.13 0.84 -19.87
N LEU A 17 5.98 -0.47 -19.76
CA LEU A 17 6.41 -1.24 -18.57
C LEU A 17 7.95 -1.25 -18.42
N THR A 18 8.67 -1.19 -19.53
CA THR A 18 10.13 -1.26 -19.56
C THR A 18 10.80 0.11 -19.67
N THR A 19 10.05 1.15 -20.07
CA THR A 19 10.56 2.52 -20.24
C THR A 19 10.17 3.42 -19.08
N THR A 20 10.82 4.58 -18.98
CA THR A 20 10.47 5.63 -18.05
C THR A 20 9.45 6.57 -18.68
N GLN A 21 8.53 7.10 -17.87
CA GLN A 21 7.55 8.10 -18.27
C GLN A 21 8.00 9.50 -17.85
N ALA A 22 7.38 10.54 -18.43
CA ALA A 22 7.66 11.92 -18.02
C ALA A 22 7.30 12.13 -16.54
N ALA A 23 8.17 12.83 -15.82
CA ALA A 23 7.88 13.21 -14.44
C ALA A 23 6.64 14.13 -14.39
N PRO A 24 5.71 13.92 -13.47
CA PRO A 24 4.56 14.80 -13.34
C PRO A 24 4.97 16.16 -12.77
N PRO A 25 4.18 17.23 -13.01
CA PRO A 25 4.46 18.52 -12.43
C PRO A 25 4.35 18.46 -10.90
N TRP A 26 5.20 19.23 -10.22
CA TRP A 26 5.30 19.25 -8.75
C TRP A 26 3.96 19.49 -8.03
N TRP A 27 3.07 20.33 -8.60
CA TRP A 27 1.77 20.61 -8.03
C TRP A 27 0.85 19.38 -7.98
N LEU A 28 0.99 18.45 -8.95
CA LEU A 28 0.22 17.20 -8.97
C LEU A 28 0.65 16.29 -7.80
N VAL A 29 1.95 16.22 -7.52
CA VAL A 29 2.48 15.44 -6.40
C VAL A 29 1.99 15.98 -5.06
N LEU A 30 2.00 17.32 -4.88
CA LEU A 30 1.46 17.95 -3.67
C LEU A 30 -0.07 17.83 -3.56
N ALA A 31 -0.80 18.00 -4.66
CA ALA A 31 -2.25 17.86 -4.66
C ALA A 31 -2.68 16.43 -4.30
N THR A 32 -1.98 15.40 -4.81
CA THR A 32 -2.23 14.01 -4.46
C THR A 32 -1.86 13.68 -3.02
N ALA A 33 -0.80 14.27 -2.47
CA ALA A 33 -0.44 14.17 -1.06
C ALA A 33 -1.54 14.78 -0.16
N ALA A 34 -2.02 15.98 -0.49
CA ALA A 34 -3.11 16.64 0.22
C ALA A 34 -4.42 15.82 0.14
N ALA A 35 -4.76 15.31 -1.04
CA ALA A 35 -5.92 14.43 -1.21
C ALA A 35 -5.79 13.15 -0.38
N ALA A 36 -4.64 12.49 -0.37
CA ALA A 36 -4.39 11.32 0.46
C ALA A 36 -4.51 11.63 1.96
N LEU A 37 -4.01 12.79 2.40
CA LEU A 37 -4.14 13.25 3.78
C LEU A 37 -5.62 13.46 4.17
N ILE A 38 -6.44 14.00 3.27
CA ILE A 38 -7.88 14.15 3.48
C ILE A 38 -8.56 12.77 3.56
N LEU A 39 -8.23 11.83 2.66
CA LEU A 39 -8.79 10.47 2.65
C LEU A 39 -8.47 9.72 3.95
N VAL A 40 -7.26 9.91 4.49
CA VAL A 40 -6.83 9.27 5.74
C VAL A 40 -7.35 10.03 6.97
N GLY A 41 -7.34 11.37 6.96
CA GLY A 41 -7.68 12.21 8.11
C GLY A 41 -9.20 12.30 8.36
N TYR A 42 -10.00 12.45 7.30
CA TYR A 42 -11.45 12.63 7.41
C TYR A 42 -12.18 11.29 7.58
N SER A 43 -12.75 11.07 8.75
CA SER A 43 -13.31 9.77 9.16
C SER A 43 -14.38 9.16 8.23
N PRO A 44 -15.29 9.92 7.60
CA PRO A 44 -16.22 9.36 6.63
C PRO A 44 -15.54 8.74 5.40
N LEU A 45 -14.55 9.44 4.84
CA LEU A 45 -13.78 8.94 3.68
C LEU A 45 -12.90 7.75 4.09
N TRP A 46 -12.28 7.83 5.27
CA TRP A 46 -11.48 6.74 5.81
C TRP A 46 -12.26 5.42 5.90
N ARG A 47 -13.52 5.45 6.35
CA ARG A 47 -14.35 4.23 6.44
C ARG A 47 -14.51 3.50 5.11
N VAL A 48 -14.51 4.23 4.00
CA VAL A 48 -14.61 3.65 2.65
C VAL A 48 -13.23 3.20 2.15
N THR A 49 -12.23 4.09 2.26
CA THR A 49 -10.89 3.86 1.70
C THR A 49 -10.05 2.88 2.52
N ARG A 50 -10.39 2.64 3.78
CA ARG A 50 -9.70 1.70 4.67
C ARG A 50 -9.65 0.27 4.12
N ASN A 51 -10.62 -0.14 3.29
CA ASN A 51 -10.59 -1.44 2.62
C ASN A 51 -9.30 -1.68 1.80
N VAL A 52 -8.74 -0.63 1.18
CA VAL A 52 -7.47 -0.73 0.46
C VAL A 52 -6.34 -1.13 1.41
N VAL A 53 -6.32 -0.53 2.60
CA VAL A 53 -5.34 -0.85 3.64
C VAL A 53 -5.52 -2.27 4.16
N THR A 54 -6.76 -2.70 4.38
CA THR A 54 -7.07 -4.06 4.80
C THR A 54 -6.64 -5.09 3.75
N ILE A 55 -6.87 -4.83 2.45
CA ILE A 55 -6.39 -5.70 1.36
C ILE A 55 -4.85 -5.83 1.40
N ALA A 56 -4.13 -4.72 1.57
CA ALA A 56 -2.68 -4.74 1.66
C ALA A 56 -2.18 -5.45 2.93
N HIS A 57 -2.86 -5.29 4.06
CA HIS A 57 -2.59 -5.96 5.33
C HIS A 57 -2.75 -7.47 5.21
N GLU A 58 -3.91 -7.93 4.73
CA GLU A 58 -4.16 -9.37 4.53
C GLU A 58 -3.25 -9.95 3.44
N GLY A 59 -2.97 -9.18 2.40
CA GLY A 59 -1.98 -9.53 1.38
C GLY A 59 -0.59 -9.73 1.94
N GLY A 60 -0.19 -8.94 2.94
CA GLY A 60 1.07 -9.08 3.66
C GLY A 60 1.17 -10.38 4.44
N HIS A 61 0.15 -10.73 5.21
CA HIS A 61 0.05 -12.01 5.89
C HIS A 61 0.12 -13.17 4.89
N ALA A 62 -0.64 -13.07 3.79
CA ALA A 62 -0.70 -14.11 2.76
C ALA A 62 0.65 -14.33 2.07
N LEU A 63 1.31 -13.24 1.64
CA LEU A 63 2.61 -13.30 0.99
C LEU A 63 3.66 -13.91 1.93
N THR A 64 3.72 -13.44 3.17
CA THR A 64 4.70 -13.93 4.15
C THR A 64 4.44 -15.37 4.54
N ALA A 65 3.17 -15.80 4.65
CA ALA A 65 2.83 -17.20 4.84
C ALA A 65 3.40 -18.08 3.72
N LEU A 66 3.22 -17.67 2.46
CA LEU A 66 3.77 -18.41 1.29
C LEU A 66 5.31 -18.44 1.31
N LEU A 67 5.96 -17.31 1.56
CA LEU A 67 7.43 -17.21 1.61
C LEU A 67 8.04 -18.02 2.75
N THR A 68 7.30 -18.23 3.83
CA THR A 68 7.73 -19.06 4.98
C THR A 68 7.31 -20.52 4.87
N GLY A 69 6.84 -20.96 3.69
CA GLY A 69 6.46 -22.34 3.41
C GLY A 69 5.14 -22.79 4.05
N ARG A 70 4.32 -21.85 4.54
CA ARG A 70 2.96 -22.13 5.04
C ARG A 70 1.99 -22.25 3.86
N ARG A 71 0.91 -23.02 4.05
CA ARG A 71 -0.14 -23.14 3.02
C ARG A 71 -1.16 -22.02 3.25
N LEU A 72 -1.35 -21.17 2.25
CA LEU A 72 -2.37 -20.14 2.25
C LEU A 72 -3.72 -20.75 1.86
N ASN A 73 -4.68 -20.77 2.78
CA ASN A 73 -6.01 -21.35 2.60
C ASN A 73 -6.99 -20.34 2.00
N SER A 74 -7.19 -19.21 2.67
CA SER A 74 -8.16 -18.20 2.26
C SER A 74 -7.85 -16.82 2.81
N ILE A 75 -8.41 -15.82 2.14
CA ILE A 75 -8.53 -14.44 2.61
C ILE A 75 -10.02 -14.11 2.63
N THR A 76 -10.51 -13.51 3.71
CA THR A 76 -11.87 -12.98 3.82
C THR A 76 -11.82 -11.52 4.25
N LEU A 77 -12.66 -10.68 3.63
CA LEU A 77 -12.82 -9.27 3.99
C LEU A 77 -14.24 -9.03 4.46
N HIS A 78 -14.43 -8.17 5.45
CA HIS A 78 -15.75 -7.91 6.04
C HIS A 78 -16.16 -6.45 5.82
N SER A 79 -17.46 -6.20 5.88
CA SER A 79 -18.03 -4.86 5.66
C SER A 79 -17.69 -3.85 6.75
N ASP A 80 -17.27 -4.31 7.92
CA ASP A 80 -16.73 -3.50 9.01
C ASP A 80 -15.24 -3.12 8.78
N THR A 81 -14.72 -3.44 7.58
CA THR A 81 -13.33 -3.23 7.16
C THR A 81 -12.29 -4.10 7.89
N SER A 82 -12.72 -5.13 8.61
CA SER A 82 -11.83 -6.17 9.11
C SER A 82 -11.50 -7.19 8.02
N GLY A 83 -10.37 -7.88 8.17
CA GLY A 83 -9.95 -8.97 7.31
C GLY A 83 -9.50 -10.17 8.12
N LEU A 84 -9.37 -11.30 7.45
CA LEU A 84 -8.85 -12.53 8.04
C LEU A 84 -8.12 -13.36 6.98
N THR A 85 -6.82 -13.55 7.17
CA THR A 85 -6.00 -14.46 6.38
C THR A 85 -5.80 -15.77 7.13
N VAL A 86 -6.27 -16.86 6.54
CA VAL A 86 -6.11 -18.21 7.11
C VAL A 86 -4.99 -18.94 6.41
N SER A 87 -3.98 -19.36 7.18
CA SER A 87 -2.88 -20.20 6.70
C SER A 87 -2.68 -21.42 7.57
N SER A 88 -2.27 -22.54 6.95
CA SER A 88 -1.98 -23.80 7.65
C SER A 88 -0.47 -24.02 7.70
N GLY A 89 0.00 -24.58 8.82
CA GLY A 89 1.42 -24.86 9.08
C GLY A 89 1.67 -24.93 10.58
N LYS A 90 2.93 -24.99 11.00
CA LYS A 90 3.28 -24.98 12.41
C LYS A 90 2.71 -23.72 13.09
N PRO A 91 1.94 -23.82 14.21
CA PRO A 91 1.34 -22.68 14.86
C PRO A 91 2.34 -21.85 15.70
N TYR A 92 3.62 -22.15 15.63
CA TYR A 92 4.73 -21.53 16.35
C TYR A 92 5.99 -21.45 15.47
N GLY A 93 7.03 -20.77 15.98
CA GLY A 93 8.32 -20.60 15.31
C GLY A 93 8.34 -19.42 14.31
N LEU A 94 9.51 -19.24 13.69
CA LEU A 94 9.80 -18.05 12.85
C LEU A 94 8.77 -17.81 11.74
N GLY A 95 8.31 -18.87 11.04
CA GLY A 95 7.32 -18.71 9.98
C GLY A 95 6.00 -18.12 10.47
N MET A 96 5.53 -18.52 11.67
CA MET A 96 4.31 -17.95 12.25
C MET A 96 4.52 -16.53 12.75
N ILE A 97 5.67 -16.26 13.40
CA ILE A 97 6.05 -14.92 13.88
C ILE A 97 6.12 -13.94 12.70
N LEU A 98 6.84 -14.29 11.62
CA LEU A 98 6.95 -13.45 10.44
C LEU A 98 5.59 -13.22 9.77
N THR A 99 4.76 -14.27 9.69
CA THR A 99 3.40 -14.14 9.13
C THR A 99 2.57 -13.18 9.97
N ALA A 100 2.55 -13.33 11.30
CA ALA A 100 1.80 -12.44 12.19
C ALA A 100 2.33 -10.99 12.19
N MET A 101 3.64 -10.81 11.99
CA MET A 101 4.27 -9.49 11.94
C MET A 101 3.96 -8.74 10.64
N ALA A 102 3.63 -9.42 9.56
CA ALA A 102 3.58 -8.84 8.21
C ALA A 102 2.39 -7.90 7.95
N GLY A 103 1.28 -8.02 8.69
CA GLY A 103 0.05 -7.29 8.41
C GLY A 103 0.24 -5.77 8.44
N TYR A 104 0.52 -5.22 9.62
CA TYR A 104 0.65 -3.77 9.81
C TYR A 104 1.77 -3.10 8.99
N PRO A 105 2.96 -3.71 8.82
CA PRO A 105 4.01 -3.15 7.96
C PRO A 105 3.70 -3.16 6.48
N SER A 106 2.85 -4.07 5.98
CA SER A 106 2.65 -4.25 4.54
C SER A 106 2.08 -3.05 3.81
N PRO A 107 1.04 -2.33 4.28
CA PRO A 107 0.55 -1.15 3.57
C PRO A 107 1.61 -0.05 3.41
N PRO A 108 2.33 0.40 4.46
CA PRO A 108 3.34 1.44 4.29
C PRO A 108 4.57 0.97 3.50
N LEU A 109 4.98 -0.29 3.62
CA LEU A 109 6.08 -0.85 2.81
C LEU A 109 5.69 -0.97 1.33
N LEU A 110 4.45 -1.35 1.03
CA LEU A 110 3.92 -1.33 -0.34
C LEU A 110 3.90 0.10 -0.89
N GLY A 111 3.48 1.08 -0.08
CA GLY A 111 3.53 2.50 -0.42
C GLY A 111 4.96 2.97 -0.70
N LEU A 112 5.94 2.54 0.09
CA LEU A 112 7.36 2.82 -0.13
C LEU A 112 7.88 2.19 -1.44
N GLY A 113 7.52 0.94 -1.72
CA GLY A 113 7.85 0.28 -2.98
C GLY A 113 7.25 1.01 -4.20
N PHE A 114 6.00 1.48 -4.07
CA PHE A 114 5.37 2.30 -5.10
C PHE A 114 6.05 3.66 -5.25
N ALA A 115 6.42 4.31 -4.14
CA ALA A 115 7.19 5.55 -4.17
C ALA A 115 8.54 5.37 -4.87
N ALA A 116 9.21 4.25 -4.66
CA ALA A 116 10.47 3.94 -5.36
C ALA A 116 10.28 3.77 -6.88
N LEU A 117 9.20 3.10 -7.32
CA LEU A 117 8.86 3.01 -8.74
C LEU A 117 8.54 4.39 -9.34
N LEU A 118 7.80 5.21 -8.62
CA LEU A 118 7.45 6.58 -9.06
C LEU A 118 8.68 7.49 -9.06
N GLY A 119 9.57 7.37 -8.07
CA GLY A 119 10.87 8.06 -8.05
C GLY A 119 11.75 7.71 -9.25
N ALA A 120 11.63 6.47 -9.75
CA ALA A 120 12.28 6.03 -10.97
C ALA A 120 11.47 6.34 -12.26
N ASN A 121 10.42 7.14 -12.19
CA ASN A 121 9.51 7.47 -13.29
C ASN A 121 8.87 6.24 -13.97
N ARG A 122 8.54 5.19 -13.20
CA ARG A 122 7.94 3.93 -13.66
C ARG A 122 6.44 3.85 -13.32
N ILE A 123 5.66 4.85 -13.77
CA ILE A 123 4.23 4.99 -13.44
C ILE A 123 3.43 3.78 -13.92
N THR A 124 3.59 3.40 -15.19
CA THR A 124 2.89 2.25 -15.77
C THR A 124 3.24 0.95 -15.03
N LEU A 125 4.53 0.73 -14.73
CA LEU A 125 4.97 -0.46 -13.99
C LEU A 125 4.34 -0.51 -12.58
N MET A 126 4.25 0.63 -11.89
CA MET A 126 3.59 0.71 -10.57
C MET A 126 2.12 0.31 -10.65
N LEU A 127 1.36 0.85 -11.61
CA LEU A 127 -0.07 0.54 -11.78
C LEU A 127 -0.29 -0.95 -12.09
N TRP A 128 0.49 -1.50 -13.02
CA TRP A 128 0.39 -2.93 -13.37
C TRP A 128 0.86 -3.86 -12.25
N THR A 129 1.84 -3.44 -11.45
CA THR A 129 2.22 -4.16 -10.23
C THR A 129 1.05 -4.19 -9.24
N ALA A 130 0.34 -3.06 -9.05
CA ALA A 130 -0.85 -3.03 -8.22
C ALA A 130 -1.95 -3.97 -8.73
N ILE A 131 -2.20 -4.00 -10.05
CA ILE A 131 -3.16 -4.94 -10.67
C ILE A 131 -2.75 -6.39 -10.41
N ALA A 132 -1.47 -6.73 -10.61
CA ALA A 132 -0.97 -8.09 -10.40
C ALA A 132 -1.12 -8.53 -8.93
N LEU A 133 -0.82 -7.65 -7.97
CA LEU A 133 -1.00 -7.91 -6.55
C LEU A 133 -2.49 -8.10 -6.18
N LEU A 134 -3.38 -7.25 -6.70
CA LEU A 134 -4.82 -7.39 -6.50
C LEU A 134 -5.35 -8.69 -7.10
N ALA A 135 -4.90 -9.07 -8.29
CA ALA A 135 -5.25 -10.34 -8.92
C ALA A 135 -4.76 -11.55 -8.08
N ALA A 136 -3.54 -11.49 -7.54
CA ALA A 136 -3.02 -12.53 -6.66
C ALA A 136 -3.86 -12.67 -5.37
N VAL A 137 -4.28 -11.56 -4.76
CA VAL A 137 -5.19 -11.57 -3.60
C VAL A 137 -6.55 -12.16 -3.99
N LEU A 138 -7.09 -11.75 -5.14
CA LEU A 138 -8.41 -12.19 -5.63
C LEU A 138 -8.51 -13.72 -5.76
N ILE A 139 -7.42 -14.39 -6.17
CA ILE A 139 -7.37 -15.88 -6.27
C ILE A 139 -7.64 -16.55 -4.91
N LYS A 140 -7.30 -15.90 -3.80
CA LYS A 140 -7.42 -16.44 -2.44
C LYS A 140 -8.61 -15.90 -1.65
N VAL A 141 -9.31 -14.89 -2.15
CA VAL A 141 -10.54 -14.39 -1.54
C VAL A 141 -11.65 -15.43 -1.62
N ARG A 142 -12.42 -15.61 -0.52
CA ARG A 142 -13.41 -16.69 -0.39
C ARG A 142 -14.81 -16.21 0.02
N ASN A 143 -15.03 -14.89 0.06
CA ASN A 143 -16.37 -14.35 0.35
C ASN A 143 -16.78 -13.28 -0.65
N VAL A 144 -18.09 -13.10 -0.82
CA VAL A 144 -18.67 -12.19 -1.83
C VAL A 144 -18.24 -10.74 -1.61
N TYR A 145 -18.27 -10.25 -0.37
CA TYR A 145 -17.85 -8.88 -0.07
C TYR A 145 -16.40 -8.63 -0.48
N GLY A 146 -15.50 -9.53 -0.08
CA GLY A 146 -14.09 -9.45 -0.46
C GLY A 146 -13.87 -9.53 -1.97
N LEU A 147 -14.59 -10.43 -2.66
CA LEU A 147 -14.51 -10.56 -4.11
C LEU A 147 -14.91 -9.24 -4.80
N LEU A 148 -16.05 -8.66 -4.42
CA LEU A 148 -16.52 -7.40 -5.00
C LEU A 148 -15.57 -6.23 -4.69
N THR A 149 -15.04 -6.18 -3.47
CA THR A 149 -14.13 -5.11 -3.05
C THR A 149 -12.80 -5.17 -3.80
N VAL A 150 -12.16 -6.34 -3.85
CA VAL A 150 -10.86 -6.53 -4.53
C VAL A 150 -11.01 -6.40 -6.05
N PHE A 151 -12.06 -7.00 -6.63
CA PHE A 151 -12.35 -6.89 -8.05
C PHE A 151 -12.69 -5.45 -8.45
N GLY A 152 -13.53 -4.76 -7.67
CA GLY A 152 -13.89 -3.36 -7.91
C GLY A 152 -12.67 -2.44 -7.88
N LEU A 153 -11.80 -2.59 -6.88
CA LEU A 153 -10.55 -1.84 -6.83
C LEU A 153 -9.64 -2.18 -8.02
N GLY A 154 -9.48 -3.46 -8.35
CA GLY A 154 -8.68 -3.90 -9.49
C GLY A 154 -9.22 -3.37 -10.82
N ALA A 155 -10.54 -3.34 -11.00
CA ALA A 155 -11.20 -2.78 -12.18
C ALA A 155 -10.94 -1.26 -12.32
N ILE A 156 -10.97 -0.52 -11.21
CA ILE A 156 -10.65 0.92 -11.20
C ILE A 156 -9.20 1.14 -11.62
N VAL A 157 -8.25 0.42 -10.98
CA VAL A 157 -6.82 0.55 -11.33
C VAL A 157 -6.57 0.16 -12.78
N PHE A 158 -7.20 -0.90 -13.25
CA PHE A 158 -7.12 -1.33 -14.65
C PHE A 158 -7.69 -0.27 -15.60
N ALA A 159 -8.88 0.26 -15.32
CA ALA A 159 -9.50 1.29 -16.16
C ALA A 159 -8.63 2.55 -16.26
N VAL A 160 -8.05 3.00 -15.14
CA VAL A 160 -7.11 4.13 -15.14
C VAL A 160 -5.85 3.80 -15.95
N SER A 161 -5.29 2.61 -15.76
CA SER A 161 -4.05 2.21 -16.45
C SER A 161 -4.24 2.01 -17.94
N TRP A 162 -5.44 1.57 -18.37
CA TRP A 162 -5.71 1.25 -19.77
C TRP A 162 -6.27 2.44 -20.56
N PHE A 163 -7.20 3.19 -19.96
CA PHE A 163 -7.93 4.27 -20.65
C PHE A 163 -7.51 5.68 -20.20
N GLY A 164 -6.76 5.80 -19.11
CA GLY A 164 -6.37 7.10 -18.55
C GLY A 164 -5.27 7.77 -19.38
N THR A 165 -5.34 9.10 -19.49
CA THR A 165 -4.23 9.90 -20.00
C THR A 165 -3.02 9.82 -19.05
N ASP A 166 -1.82 10.20 -19.50
CA ASP A 166 -0.61 10.17 -18.69
C ASP A 166 -0.76 10.96 -17.39
N THR A 167 -1.43 12.10 -17.42
CA THR A 167 -1.71 12.92 -16.23
C THR A 167 -2.64 12.21 -15.25
N VAL A 168 -3.68 11.51 -15.75
CA VAL A 168 -4.61 10.74 -14.90
C VAL A 168 -3.92 9.54 -14.29
N GLN A 169 -3.11 8.79 -15.06
CA GLN A 169 -2.30 7.68 -14.57
C GLN A 169 -1.33 8.14 -13.50
N ALA A 170 -0.59 9.23 -13.75
CA ALA A 170 0.32 9.82 -12.77
C ALA A 170 -0.42 10.24 -11.48
N GLY A 171 -1.49 11.02 -11.61
CA GLY A 171 -2.28 11.46 -10.47
C GLY A 171 -2.81 10.31 -9.62
N PHE A 172 -3.33 9.26 -10.26
CA PHE A 172 -3.84 8.07 -9.56
C PHE A 172 -2.73 7.27 -8.89
N ALA A 173 -1.58 7.10 -9.54
CA ALA A 173 -0.43 6.38 -9.02
C ALA A 173 0.18 7.10 -7.81
N TYR A 174 0.39 8.42 -7.89
CA TYR A 174 0.90 9.23 -6.78
C TYR A 174 -0.10 9.27 -5.61
N LEU A 175 -1.41 9.40 -5.89
CA LEU A 175 -2.44 9.30 -4.86
C LEU A 175 -2.39 7.96 -4.13
N GLY A 176 -2.25 6.86 -4.86
CA GLY A 176 -2.15 5.51 -4.29
C GLY A 176 -0.91 5.32 -3.42
N ALA A 177 0.25 5.80 -3.86
CA ALA A 177 1.49 5.73 -3.08
C ALA A 177 1.39 6.58 -1.80
N TRP A 178 0.99 7.85 -1.89
CA TRP A 178 0.77 8.72 -0.74
C TRP A 178 -0.28 8.16 0.22
N PHE A 179 -1.38 7.61 -0.32
CA PHE A 179 -2.43 7.02 0.50
C PHE A 179 -1.89 5.85 1.33
N LEU A 180 -1.17 4.91 0.73
CA LEU A 180 -0.62 3.75 1.46
C LEU A 180 0.43 4.15 2.50
N LEU A 181 1.28 5.13 2.19
CA LEU A 181 2.26 5.66 3.13
C LEU A 181 1.60 6.31 4.35
N LEU A 182 0.64 7.20 4.14
CA LEU A 182 -0.08 7.91 5.21
C LEU A 182 -1.00 6.97 5.97
N ALA A 183 -1.74 6.12 5.26
CA ALA A 183 -2.71 5.21 5.82
C ALA A 183 -2.07 4.10 6.67
N GLY A 184 -0.80 3.78 6.49
CA GLY A 184 -0.07 2.81 7.31
C GLY A 184 0.03 3.22 8.79
N THR A 185 -0.02 4.52 9.09
CA THR A 185 0.10 5.03 10.47
C THR A 185 -1.20 4.93 11.28
N ARG A 186 -2.35 5.18 10.64
CA ARG A 186 -3.65 5.28 11.33
C ARG A 186 -4.11 3.96 11.96
N PRO A 187 -4.02 2.78 11.31
CA PRO A 187 -4.38 1.50 11.93
C PRO A 187 -3.53 1.15 13.15
N VAL A 188 -2.26 1.56 13.19
CA VAL A 188 -1.40 1.36 14.36
C VAL A 188 -1.90 2.18 15.56
N ILE A 189 -2.33 3.42 15.33
CA ILE A 189 -2.93 4.27 16.37
C ILE A 189 -4.27 3.67 16.82
N GLU A 190 -5.10 3.21 15.88
CA GLU A 190 -6.39 2.57 16.18
C GLU A 190 -6.21 1.27 16.96
N LEU A 191 -5.18 0.47 16.61
CA LEU A 191 -4.78 -0.74 17.34
C LEU A 191 -4.45 -0.40 18.81
N GLN A 192 -3.59 0.57 19.06
CA GLN A 192 -3.21 0.94 20.42
C GLN A 192 -4.40 1.48 21.20
N ARG A 193 -5.23 2.34 20.61
CA ARG A 193 -6.46 2.82 21.27
C ARG A 193 -7.42 1.68 21.60
N GLY A 194 -7.58 0.71 20.71
CA GLY A 194 -8.38 -0.49 20.95
C GLY A 194 -7.83 -1.35 22.08
N ARG A 195 -6.51 -1.51 22.19
CA ARG A 195 -5.84 -2.23 23.27
C ARG A 195 -6.05 -1.57 24.65
N VAL A 196 -5.88 -0.25 24.73
CA VAL A 196 -6.09 0.52 25.97
C VAL A 196 -7.55 0.42 26.44
N ARG A 197 -8.52 0.51 25.51
CA ARG A 197 -9.94 0.39 25.86
C ARG A 197 -10.30 -1.02 26.39
N ARG A 198 -9.65 -2.08 25.89
CA ARG A 198 -9.91 -3.48 26.25
C ARG A 198 -9.13 -3.95 27.47
N TRP A 199 -8.27 -3.11 28.07
CA TRP A 199 -7.49 -3.48 29.27
C TRP A 199 -8.32 -4.03 30.43
N ASN A 200 -9.59 -3.59 30.54
CA ASN A 200 -10.53 -3.99 31.58
C ASN A 200 -11.67 -4.91 31.08
N MET A 201 -11.59 -5.45 29.84
CA MET A 201 -12.64 -6.33 29.30
C MET A 201 -12.13 -7.76 29.11
N PRO A 202 -13.00 -8.80 29.28
CA PRO A 202 -12.66 -10.17 28.93
C PRO A 202 -12.23 -10.25 27.46
N GLN A 203 -11.25 -11.08 27.19
CA GLN A 203 -10.56 -11.22 25.91
C GLN A 203 -11.51 -11.31 24.71
N GLY A 204 -11.54 -10.24 23.90
CA GLY A 204 -12.15 -10.23 22.56
C GLY A 204 -11.06 -10.08 21.51
N ALA A 205 -11.34 -10.48 20.27
CA ALA A 205 -10.49 -10.59 19.09
C ALA A 205 -9.00 -10.20 19.27
N ASP A 206 -8.15 -11.20 19.22
CA ASP A 206 -6.70 -11.05 19.29
C ASP A 206 -6.19 -10.20 18.11
N SER A 207 -5.44 -9.13 18.41
CA SER A 207 -4.69 -8.40 17.40
C SER A 207 -3.38 -9.11 17.05
N ASP A 208 -2.77 -8.79 15.90
CA ASP A 208 -1.44 -9.28 15.53
C ASP A 208 -0.40 -9.01 16.61
N ALA A 209 -0.47 -7.84 17.28
CA ALA A 209 0.42 -7.51 18.37
C ALA A 209 0.22 -8.44 19.60
N ASP A 210 -1.01 -8.88 19.87
CA ASP A 210 -1.30 -9.82 20.94
C ASP A 210 -0.86 -11.24 20.56
N GLN A 211 -1.06 -11.62 19.30
CA GLN A 211 -0.56 -12.89 18.77
C GLN A 211 0.97 -12.95 18.83
N LEU A 212 1.65 -11.90 18.41
CA LEU A 212 3.11 -11.80 18.49
C LEU A 212 3.60 -11.83 19.94
N ALA A 213 2.91 -11.16 20.86
CA ALA A 213 3.26 -11.21 22.28
C ALA A 213 3.22 -12.64 22.83
N ARG A 214 2.21 -13.44 22.45
CA ARG A 214 2.15 -14.86 22.86
C ARG A 214 3.23 -15.71 22.21
N LEU A 215 3.54 -15.47 20.93
CA LEU A 215 4.53 -16.25 20.18
C LEU A 215 5.96 -15.96 20.61
N THR A 216 6.26 -14.74 21.05
CA THR A 216 7.63 -14.27 21.33
C THR A 216 7.89 -14.04 22.80
N HIS A 217 6.85 -14.05 23.64
CA HIS A 217 6.91 -13.67 25.06
C HIS A 217 7.36 -12.21 25.31
N LEU A 218 7.30 -11.36 24.26
CA LEU A 218 7.60 -9.94 24.35
C LEU A 218 6.29 -9.14 24.51
N PRO A 219 6.32 -7.98 25.20
CA PRO A 219 5.12 -7.17 25.39
C PRO A 219 4.49 -6.76 24.06
N GLY A 220 3.14 -6.87 23.93
CA GLY A 220 2.44 -6.44 22.72
C GLY A 220 2.64 -4.95 22.36
N LEU A 221 2.94 -4.10 23.37
CA LEU A 221 3.30 -2.70 23.15
C LEU A 221 4.59 -2.54 22.33
N LEU A 222 5.56 -3.43 22.51
CA LEU A 222 6.77 -3.44 21.69
C LEU A 222 6.45 -3.63 20.21
N TRP A 223 5.52 -4.54 19.90
CA TRP A 223 5.11 -4.80 18.53
C TRP A 223 4.34 -3.63 17.92
N VAL A 224 3.48 -2.96 18.71
CA VAL A 224 2.84 -1.70 18.27
C VAL A 224 3.89 -0.64 17.95
N PHE A 225 4.93 -0.51 18.78
CA PHE A 225 6.04 0.41 18.54
C PHE A 225 6.80 0.05 17.24
N VAL A 226 7.11 -1.23 17.02
CA VAL A 226 7.76 -1.72 15.79
C VAL A 226 6.92 -1.39 14.56
N PHE A 227 5.61 -1.65 14.60
CA PHE A 227 4.69 -1.32 13.50
C PHE A 227 4.67 0.19 13.22
N GLY A 228 4.61 1.01 14.27
CA GLY A 228 4.67 2.47 14.15
C GLY A 228 5.99 2.97 13.58
N ALA A 229 7.11 2.41 14.05
CA ALA A 229 8.45 2.76 13.55
C ALA A 229 8.60 2.43 12.06
N VAL A 230 8.15 1.25 11.62
CA VAL A 230 8.15 0.88 10.19
C VAL A 230 7.25 1.81 9.37
N ALA A 231 6.04 2.13 9.86
CA ALA A 231 5.13 3.01 9.16
C ALA A 231 5.70 4.43 8.99
N VAL A 232 6.31 4.98 10.05
CA VAL A 232 6.95 6.31 9.99
C VAL A 232 8.19 6.30 9.09
N ALA A 233 9.04 5.28 9.21
CA ALA A 233 10.23 5.14 8.36
C ALA A 233 9.86 5.03 6.87
N ALA A 234 8.84 4.23 6.55
CA ALA A 234 8.33 4.11 5.19
C ALA A 234 7.72 5.42 4.67
N LEU A 235 6.97 6.15 5.53
CA LEU A 235 6.41 7.45 5.17
C LEU A 235 7.51 8.48 4.88
N VAL A 236 8.53 8.58 5.74
CA VAL A 236 9.66 9.50 5.53
C VAL A 236 10.43 9.13 4.27
N GLY A 237 10.83 7.86 4.11
CA GLY A 237 11.54 7.40 2.92
C GLY A 237 10.75 7.58 1.63
N GLY A 238 9.44 7.26 1.66
CA GLY A 238 8.56 7.47 0.52
C GLY A 238 8.34 8.94 0.18
N ALA A 239 8.21 9.82 1.18
CA ALA A 239 8.08 11.25 0.96
C ALA A 239 9.34 11.84 0.31
N LEU A 240 10.54 11.42 0.72
CA LEU A 240 11.79 11.83 0.10
C LEU A 240 11.84 11.41 -1.38
N LEU A 241 11.55 10.14 -1.68
CA LEU A 241 11.54 9.63 -3.06
C LEU A 241 10.54 10.38 -3.95
N LEU A 242 9.33 10.67 -3.45
CA LEU A 242 8.29 11.35 -4.21
C LEU A 242 8.58 12.85 -4.38
N SER A 243 9.26 13.50 -3.43
CA SER A 243 9.67 14.90 -3.53
C SER A 243 10.81 15.10 -4.54
N GLU A 244 11.79 14.19 -4.56
CA GLU A 244 12.88 14.19 -5.56
C GLU A 244 12.31 14.00 -6.98
N ALA A 245 11.38 13.07 -7.17
CA ALA A 245 10.70 12.85 -8.45
C ALA A 245 9.93 14.09 -8.95
N ALA A 246 9.46 14.95 -8.04
CA ALA A 246 8.79 16.21 -8.36
C ALA A 246 9.75 17.37 -8.65
N GLY A 247 11.07 17.16 -8.57
CA GLY A 247 12.06 18.25 -8.68
C GLY A 247 12.03 19.24 -7.51
N VAL A 248 11.42 18.84 -6.38
CA VAL A 248 11.42 19.64 -5.15
C VAL A 248 12.69 19.34 -4.39
N CYS A 249 13.70 20.21 -4.54
CA CYS A 249 14.94 20.12 -3.80
C CYS A 249 14.70 20.41 -2.31
N ILE A 250 14.92 19.41 -1.46
CA ILE A 250 14.95 19.62 -0.01
C ILE A 250 16.38 20.02 0.37
N PRO A 251 16.61 21.26 0.83
CA PRO A 251 17.95 21.66 1.28
C PRO A 251 18.42 20.74 2.40
N ASN A 252 19.66 20.24 2.32
CA ASN A 252 20.34 19.36 3.28
C ASN A 252 20.19 17.84 3.14
N VAL A 253 19.48 17.30 2.14
CA VAL A 253 19.40 15.84 1.96
C VAL A 253 19.99 15.37 0.63
N SER A 254 20.15 16.26 -0.35
CA SER A 254 20.67 15.92 -1.69
C SER A 254 21.64 16.96 -2.22
N ASP A 255 22.85 17.02 -1.66
CA ASP A 255 23.89 17.97 -2.12
C ASP A 255 24.51 17.64 -3.49
N ALA A 256 24.06 16.60 -4.20
CA ALA A 256 24.77 16.14 -5.40
C ALA A 256 24.10 16.43 -6.75
N THR A 257 22.82 16.79 -6.84
CA THR A 257 22.13 16.89 -8.15
C THR A 257 21.06 17.98 -8.30
N CYS A 258 20.91 18.88 -7.35
CA CYS A 258 19.96 19.98 -7.49
C CYS A 258 20.50 21.10 -8.38
N THR A 259 20.52 20.90 -9.68
CA THR A 259 20.57 22.03 -10.63
C THR A 259 19.17 22.62 -10.72
N ALA A 260 18.97 23.80 -10.12
CA ALA A 260 17.76 24.59 -10.29
C ALA A 260 17.44 24.72 -11.80
N PRO A 261 16.17 24.51 -12.25
CA PRO A 261 15.81 24.85 -13.61
C PRO A 261 16.10 26.36 -13.80
N ALA A 262 16.98 26.69 -14.73
CA ALA A 262 17.25 28.06 -15.08
C ALA A 262 15.89 28.73 -15.40
N LEU A 263 15.54 29.75 -14.62
CA LEU A 263 14.48 30.69 -14.95
C LEU A 263 14.94 31.45 -16.18
N SER A 264 14.80 30.88 -17.39
CA SER A 264 14.91 31.62 -18.62
C SER A 264 13.67 32.49 -18.75
N GLY A 265 13.72 33.64 -18.11
CA GLY A 265 12.82 34.72 -18.43
C GLY A 265 13.08 35.23 -19.84
N ARG A 266 12.07 35.33 -20.60
CA ARG A 266 11.62 36.50 -21.40
C ARG A 266 10.43 36.12 -22.22
#